data_2078198a9f469271c3b4d73a5e9294a5
#
_entry.id   2078198a9f469271c3b4d73a5e9294a5
#
_cell.length_a   1.000
_cell.length_b   1.000
_cell.length_c   1.000
_cell.angle_alpha   90.00
_cell.angle_beta   90.00
_cell.angle_gamma   90.00
#
_symmetry.space_group_name_H-M   'P 1'
#
loop_
_entity.id
_entity.type
_entity.pdbx_description
1 polymer ?
#
loop_
_entity_poly.entity_id
_entity_poly.type
_entity_poly.pdbx_seq_one_letter_code
_entity_poly.pdbx_strand_id
1 'polypeptide(L)'
;MKNVRIIGLGLMGTNLGLNLISKGIKVYGEDVSDYANNRASKLGIDINKTDEEIDLTILAMPVNKIISYLKENKKISNTKALLDIGGTKQEICDLMDQSEIPSIGGHPMCGLADNNSWEPTPEIYEKATFLLCETESTSEDSKTIISNFLKLLNAEEVWIERERHDEIISITSHIPHLISSALVGIAKDDYQINEIMGMAAGGFDGATRLTRTNPEMIIDMYDTNSKNINKFLKVFLKEISEIMDLQERKELIDYLSSSVEWRRALSEKFGERPLS
;
A
#
# COMPACT_ATOMS: atom_id res chain seq x y z
N MET A 1 -13.03 12.07 17.74
CA MET A 1 -13.60 11.36 16.58
C MET A 1 -14.73 10.47 17.07
N LYS A 2 -15.90 10.52 16.41
CA LYS A 2 -17.08 9.73 16.78
C LYS A 2 -17.58 8.89 15.60
N ASN A 3 -17.63 9.48 14.42
CA ASN A 3 -18.22 8.89 13.23
C ASN A 3 -17.18 8.87 12.10
N VAL A 4 -16.96 7.69 11.49
CA VAL A 4 -16.07 7.51 10.35
C VAL A 4 -16.86 6.84 9.22
N ARG A 5 -16.65 7.29 7.97
CA ARG A 5 -17.16 6.64 6.77
C ARG A 5 -16.02 6.00 6.01
N ILE A 6 -16.20 4.77 5.54
CA ILE A 6 -15.23 4.05 4.72
C ILE A 6 -15.88 3.70 3.39
N ILE A 7 -15.26 4.13 2.29
CA ILE A 7 -15.67 3.82 0.92
C ILE A 7 -14.70 2.80 0.36
N GLY A 8 -15.20 1.59 0.11
CA GLY A 8 -14.42 0.40 -0.19
C GLY A 8 -14.29 -0.53 1.03
N LEU A 9 -15.01 -1.65 1.01
CA LEU A 9 -15.08 -2.62 2.10
C LEU A 9 -14.35 -3.93 1.74
N GLY A 10 -13.25 -3.79 1.00
CA GLY A 10 -12.28 -4.86 0.78
C GLY A 10 -11.48 -5.19 2.04
N LEU A 11 -10.35 -5.87 1.87
CA LEU A 11 -9.46 -6.26 2.98
C LEU A 11 -9.08 -5.06 3.86
N MET A 12 -8.54 -3.99 3.25
CA MET A 12 -8.04 -2.84 4.00
C MET A 12 -9.16 -2.07 4.68
N GLY A 13 -10.21 -1.70 3.95
CA GLY A 13 -11.32 -0.92 4.51
C GLY A 13 -12.10 -1.64 5.61
N THR A 14 -12.34 -2.95 5.46
CA THR A 14 -13.04 -3.73 6.50
C THR A 14 -12.20 -3.85 7.76
N ASN A 15 -10.90 -4.20 7.65
CA ASN A 15 -10.03 -4.29 8.82
C ASN A 15 -9.87 -2.96 9.54
N LEU A 16 -9.80 -1.86 8.79
CA LEU A 16 -9.79 -0.50 9.34
C LEU A 16 -11.07 -0.22 10.14
N GLY A 17 -12.23 -0.52 9.54
CA GLY A 17 -13.52 -0.36 10.20
C GLY A 17 -13.62 -1.16 11.50
N LEU A 18 -13.17 -2.41 11.50
CA LEU A 18 -13.18 -3.28 12.68
C LEU A 18 -12.26 -2.74 13.79
N ASN A 19 -11.07 -2.25 13.43
CA ASN A 19 -10.16 -1.63 14.40
C ASN A 19 -10.85 -0.42 15.06
N LEU A 20 -11.47 0.45 14.28
CA LEU A 20 -12.18 1.63 14.79
C LEU A 20 -13.38 1.26 15.67
N ILE A 21 -14.17 0.26 15.27
CA ILE A 21 -15.31 -0.23 16.08
C ILE A 21 -14.83 -0.74 17.44
N SER A 22 -13.71 -1.47 17.49
CA SER A 22 -13.12 -1.94 18.74
C SER A 22 -12.71 -0.82 19.70
N LYS A 23 -12.53 0.40 19.17
CA LYS A 23 -12.22 1.62 19.93
C LYS A 23 -13.46 2.48 20.25
N GLY A 24 -14.65 1.95 19.95
CA GLY A 24 -15.94 2.65 20.23
C GLY A 24 -16.31 3.71 19.19
N ILE A 25 -15.70 3.72 18.01
CA ILE A 25 -16.03 4.61 16.91
C ILE A 25 -17.19 4.01 16.11
N LYS A 26 -18.18 4.81 15.75
CA LYS A 26 -19.24 4.41 14.84
C LYS A 26 -18.72 4.45 13.40
N VAL A 27 -18.81 3.32 12.72
CA VAL A 27 -18.28 3.19 11.35
C VAL A 27 -19.42 2.94 10.38
N TYR A 28 -19.53 3.82 9.39
CA TYR A 28 -20.37 3.68 8.22
C TYR A 28 -19.55 3.20 7.05
N GLY A 29 -20.05 2.27 6.26
CA GLY A 29 -19.32 1.72 5.13
C GLY A 29 -20.19 1.62 3.88
N GLU A 30 -19.53 1.74 2.71
CA GLU A 30 -20.16 1.47 1.43
C GLU A 30 -19.20 0.81 0.47
N ASP A 31 -19.69 -0.12 -0.33
CA ASP A 31 -18.97 -0.77 -1.42
C ASP A 31 -19.90 -0.98 -2.62
N VAL A 32 -19.33 -1.06 -3.82
CA VAL A 32 -20.11 -1.40 -5.03
C VAL A 32 -20.55 -2.86 -5.06
N SER A 33 -19.89 -3.72 -4.28
CA SER A 33 -20.17 -5.14 -4.16
C SER A 33 -21.17 -5.40 -3.01
N ASP A 34 -22.32 -5.96 -3.36
CA ASP A 34 -23.30 -6.41 -2.34
C ASP A 34 -22.70 -7.47 -1.40
N TYR A 35 -21.80 -8.31 -1.91
CA TYR A 35 -21.08 -9.29 -1.09
C TYR A 35 -20.23 -8.62 -0.02
N ALA A 36 -19.44 -7.58 -0.40
CA ALA A 36 -18.61 -6.83 0.53
C ALA A 36 -19.47 -6.09 1.58
N ASN A 37 -20.56 -5.43 1.15
CA ASN A 37 -21.50 -4.78 2.03
C ASN A 37 -22.11 -5.76 3.04
N ASN A 38 -22.63 -6.89 2.58
CA ASN A 38 -23.24 -7.90 3.45
C ASN A 38 -22.25 -8.50 4.44
N ARG A 39 -20.99 -8.72 4.02
CA ARG A 39 -19.93 -9.21 4.89
C ARG A 39 -19.56 -8.19 5.96
N ALA A 40 -19.33 -6.95 5.58
CA ALA A 40 -18.97 -5.86 6.47
C ALA A 40 -20.10 -5.59 7.51
N SER A 41 -21.36 -5.64 7.08
CA SER A 41 -22.53 -5.50 7.97
C SER A 41 -22.56 -6.60 9.05
N LYS A 42 -22.29 -7.85 8.69
CA LYS A 42 -22.22 -8.96 9.65
C LYS A 42 -21.10 -8.77 10.68
N LEU A 43 -20.08 -8.02 10.33
CA LEU A 43 -18.93 -7.70 11.19
C LEU A 43 -19.13 -6.42 12.01
N GLY A 44 -20.29 -5.75 11.88
CA GLY A 44 -20.68 -4.59 12.68
C GLY A 44 -20.48 -3.22 12.02
N ILE A 45 -20.06 -3.16 10.76
CA ILE A 45 -20.00 -1.91 10.00
C ILE A 45 -21.43 -1.55 9.54
N ASP A 46 -21.88 -0.33 9.82
CA ASP A 46 -23.20 0.16 9.40
C ASP A 46 -23.19 0.51 7.91
N ILE A 47 -23.92 -0.22 7.09
CA ILE A 47 -24.01 -0.01 5.64
C ILE A 47 -25.18 0.91 5.23
N ASN A 48 -25.92 1.45 6.19
CA ASN A 48 -27.02 2.36 5.90
C ASN A 48 -26.50 3.78 5.63
N LYS A 49 -27.19 4.50 4.76
CA LYS A 49 -26.94 5.93 4.59
C LYS A 49 -27.25 6.67 5.88
N THR A 50 -26.44 7.66 6.19
CA THR A 50 -26.59 8.48 7.38
C THR A 50 -26.56 9.97 7.04
N ASP A 51 -27.36 10.74 7.77
CA ASP A 51 -27.32 12.20 7.78
C ASP A 51 -26.47 12.74 8.95
N GLU A 52 -25.87 11.86 9.76
CA GLU A 52 -24.95 12.25 10.83
C GLU A 52 -23.70 12.91 10.26
N GLU A 53 -23.14 13.86 10.98
CA GLU A 53 -21.88 14.48 10.64
C GLU A 53 -20.74 13.45 10.76
N ILE A 54 -19.94 13.32 9.71
CA ILE A 54 -18.79 12.41 9.60
C ILE A 54 -17.51 13.18 9.94
N ASP A 55 -16.74 12.71 10.90
CA ASP A 55 -15.48 13.33 11.25
C ASP A 55 -14.41 13.05 10.18
N LEU A 56 -14.40 11.83 9.60
CA LEU A 56 -13.43 11.42 8.59
C LEU A 56 -14.09 10.46 7.59
N THR A 57 -13.98 10.77 6.29
CA THR A 57 -14.28 9.83 5.21
C THR A 57 -12.97 9.26 4.67
N ILE A 58 -12.90 7.94 4.51
CA ILE A 58 -11.71 7.22 4.07
C ILE A 58 -12.01 6.49 2.75
N LEU A 59 -11.19 6.76 1.72
CA LEU A 59 -11.23 6.06 0.43
C LEU A 59 -10.30 4.84 0.50
N ALA A 60 -10.88 3.65 0.61
CA ALA A 60 -10.18 2.38 0.80
C ALA A 60 -10.38 1.42 -0.41
N MET A 61 -10.41 1.98 -1.59
CA MET A 61 -10.59 1.27 -2.87
C MET A 61 -9.22 1.04 -3.56
N PRO A 62 -9.14 0.19 -4.60
CA PRO A 62 -7.99 0.16 -5.50
C PRO A 62 -7.68 1.55 -6.08
N VAL A 63 -6.40 1.85 -6.33
CA VAL A 63 -5.92 3.20 -6.71
C VAL A 63 -6.70 3.77 -7.90
N ASN A 64 -6.84 3.01 -8.99
CA ASN A 64 -7.60 3.45 -10.17
C ASN A 64 -9.09 3.72 -9.88
N LYS A 65 -9.66 3.05 -8.85
CA LYS A 65 -11.05 3.31 -8.42
C LYS A 65 -11.15 4.58 -7.57
N ILE A 66 -10.14 4.88 -6.74
CA ILE A 66 -10.05 6.16 -6.02
C ILE A 66 -9.97 7.31 -7.04
N ILE A 67 -9.08 7.21 -8.02
CA ILE A 67 -8.90 8.20 -9.08
C ILE A 67 -10.23 8.42 -9.84
N SER A 68 -10.89 7.34 -10.28
CA SER A 68 -12.17 7.42 -10.96
C SER A 68 -13.26 8.06 -10.09
N TYR A 69 -13.32 7.68 -8.81
CA TYR A 69 -14.27 8.22 -7.85
C TYR A 69 -14.11 9.73 -7.66
N LEU A 70 -12.87 10.20 -7.53
CA LEU A 70 -12.55 11.62 -7.40
C LEU A 70 -12.86 12.39 -8.68
N LYS A 71 -12.54 11.84 -9.87
CA LYS A 71 -12.85 12.45 -11.19
C LYS A 71 -14.35 12.55 -11.46
N GLU A 72 -15.15 11.62 -10.99
CA GLU A 72 -16.60 11.67 -11.13
C GLU A 72 -17.26 12.76 -10.27
N ASN A 73 -16.46 13.51 -9.49
CA ASN A 73 -16.94 14.57 -8.57
C ASN A 73 -18.15 14.11 -7.73
N LYS A 74 -18.15 12.85 -7.30
CA LYS A 74 -19.19 12.35 -6.41
C LYS A 74 -19.19 13.20 -5.15
N LYS A 75 -20.31 13.85 -4.90
CA LYS A 75 -20.43 14.74 -3.75
C LYS A 75 -20.30 13.94 -2.46
N ILE A 76 -19.12 13.98 -1.87
CA ILE A 76 -18.91 13.53 -0.50
C ILE A 76 -19.51 14.60 0.39
N SER A 77 -20.63 14.32 1.00
CA SER A 77 -21.34 15.29 1.84
C SER A 77 -21.13 14.97 3.31
N ASN A 78 -21.27 16.00 4.12
CA ASN A 78 -21.36 15.89 5.57
C ASN A 78 -20.11 15.29 6.24
N THR A 79 -18.90 15.61 5.72
CA THR A 79 -17.63 15.16 6.29
C THR A 79 -16.68 16.32 6.54
N LYS A 80 -15.90 16.25 7.63
CA LYS A 80 -14.94 17.29 8.02
C LYS A 80 -13.60 17.13 7.33
N ALA A 81 -13.18 15.89 7.06
CA ALA A 81 -11.93 15.58 6.39
C ALA A 81 -12.04 14.35 5.49
N LEU A 82 -11.21 14.31 4.46
CA LEU A 82 -11.08 13.19 3.52
C LEU A 82 -9.67 12.63 3.58
N LEU A 83 -9.54 11.31 3.64
CA LEU A 83 -8.29 10.55 3.57
C LEU A 83 -8.42 9.49 2.50
N ASP A 84 -7.44 9.33 1.63
CA ASP A 84 -7.29 8.10 0.86
C ASP A 84 -6.27 7.16 1.52
N ILE A 85 -6.28 5.88 1.16
CA ILE A 85 -5.28 4.91 1.60
C ILE A 85 -4.68 4.11 0.43
N GLY A 86 -4.65 4.70 -0.76
CA GLY A 86 -4.09 4.09 -1.96
C GLY A 86 -2.56 3.95 -1.92
N GLY A 87 -2.03 3.09 -2.78
CA GLY A 87 -0.59 2.79 -2.82
C GLY A 87 0.26 3.82 -3.58
N THR A 88 -0.33 4.75 -4.33
CA THR A 88 0.35 5.86 -5.02
C THR A 88 -0.33 7.18 -4.68
N LYS A 89 0.43 8.29 -4.73
CA LYS A 89 -0.04 9.56 -4.18
C LYS A 89 -0.16 10.68 -5.20
N GLN A 90 0.69 10.74 -6.24
CA GLN A 90 0.76 11.88 -7.12
C GLN A 90 -0.62 12.24 -7.70
N GLU A 91 -1.22 11.34 -8.49
CA GLU A 91 -2.48 11.63 -9.18
C GLU A 91 -3.66 11.77 -8.22
N ILE A 92 -3.68 11.01 -7.12
CA ILE A 92 -4.74 11.12 -6.10
C ILE A 92 -4.69 12.48 -5.43
N CYS A 93 -3.51 12.92 -4.96
CA CYS A 93 -3.36 14.21 -4.30
C CYS A 93 -3.64 15.38 -5.26
N ASP A 94 -3.21 15.30 -6.54
CA ASP A 94 -3.52 16.30 -7.56
C ASP A 94 -5.05 16.47 -7.76
N LEU A 95 -5.81 15.38 -7.67
CA LEU A 95 -7.28 15.44 -7.71
C LEU A 95 -7.87 15.99 -6.40
N MET A 96 -7.28 15.64 -5.26
CA MET A 96 -7.72 16.13 -3.95
C MET A 96 -7.35 17.60 -3.70
N ASP A 97 -6.39 18.18 -4.42
CA ASP A 97 -6.07 19.62 -4.38
C ASP A 97 -7.30 20.48 -4.70
N GLN A 98 -8.19 19.96 -5.56
CA GLN A 98 -9.41 20.67 -5.97
C GLN A 98 -10.62 20.36 -5.09
N SER A 99 -10.43 19.63 -4.01
CA SER A 99 -11.52 19.23 -3.12
C SER A 99 -12.01 20.41 -2.28
N GLU A 100 -13.34 20.56 -2.17
CA GLU A 100 -13.96 21.49 -1.21
C GLU A 100 -13.81 21.00 0.25
N ILE A 101 -13.46 19.71 0.43
CA ILE A 101 -13.27 19.09 1.73
C ILE A 101 -11.78 19.04 2.02
N PRO A 102 -11.34 19.47 3.23
CA PRO A 102 -9.94 19.32 3.63
C PRO A 102 -9.47 17.87 3.49
N SER A 103 -8.47 17.64 2.61
CA SER A 103 -8.09 16.31 2.18
C SER A 103 -6.60 16.05 2.42
N ILE A 104 -6.26 14.80 2.71
CA ILE A 104 -4.88 14.34 2.93
C ILE A 104 -4.71 13.02 2.20
N GLY A 105 -3.63 12.87 1.44
CA GLY A 105 -3.22 11.60 0.86
C GLY A 105 -2.61 10.71 1.92
N GLY A 106 -2.99 9.44 1.99
CA GLY A 106 -2.45 8.47 2.94
C GLY A 106 -2.01 7.17 2.29
N HIS A 107 -1.06 6.47 2.92
CA HIS A 107 -0.63 5.14 2.52
C HIS A 107 -0.14 4.34 3.73
N PRO A 108 -0.94 3.41 4.26
CA PRO A 108 -0.49 2.51 5.32
C PRO A 108 0.51 1.49 4.77
N MET A 109 1.72 1.46 5.33
CA MET A 109 2.77 0.51 4.95
C MET A 109 2.54 -0.85 5.62
N CYS A 110 1.37 -1.42 5.37
CA CYS A 110 0.94 -2.73 5.87
C CYS A 110 0.02 -3.41 4.85
N GLY A 111 -0.19 -4.72 5.00
CA GLY A 111 -1.06 -5.50 4.14
C GLY A 111 -0.84 -7.00 4.35
N LEU A 112 -1.70 -7.82 3.74
CA LEU A 112 -1.59 -9.27 3.73
C LEU A 112 -1.15 -9.72 2.34
N ALA A 113 -0.24 -10.71 2.30
CA ALA A 113 0.32 -11.22 1.04
C ALA A 113 -0.69 -12.02 0.20
N ASP A 114 -1.73 -12.59 0.83
CA ASP A 114 -2.80 -13.34 0.16
C ASP A 114 -4.14 -12.63 0.35
N ASN A 115 -4.69 -12.13 -0.75
CA ASN A 115 -5.93 -11.37 -0.76
C ASN A 115 -7.16 -12.19 -1.15
N ASN A 116 -7.01 -13.48 -1.51
CA ASN A 116 -8.11 -14.28 -2.04
C ASN A 116 -9.02 -14.88 -0.96
N SER A 117 -8.47 -15.17 0.22
CA SER A 117 -9.22 -15.68 1.37
C SER A 117 -8.63 -15.12 2.66
N TRP A 118 -9.01 -13.87 2.99
CA TRP A 118 -8.53 -13.26 4.22
C TRP A 118 -9.57 -13.37 5.35
N GLU A 119 -9.10 -13.63 6.55
CA GLU A 119 -9.85 -13.48 7.77
C GLU A 119 -9.64 -12.07 8.36
N PRO A 120 -10.63 -11.52 9.10
CA PRO A 120 -10.47 -10.24 9.75
C PRO A 120 -9.21 -10.19 10.63
N THR A 121 -8.35 -9.23 10.36
CA THR A 121 -7.08 -9.01 11.07
C THR A 121 -6.89 -7.51 11.29
N PRO A 122 -7.74 -6.88 12.13
CA PRO A 122 -7.73 -5.43 12.33
C PRO A 122 -6.40 -4.89 12.90
N GLU A 123 -5.59 -5.75 13.50
CA GLU A 123 -4.27 -5.45 14.06
C GLU A 123 -3.20 -5.14 13.01
N ILE A 124 -3.46 -5.35 11.71
CA ILE A 124 -2.50 -5.06 10.63
C ILE A 124 -2.02 -3.60 10.63
N TYR A 125 -2.81 -2.70 11.20
CA TYR A 125 -2.48 -1.27 11.30
C TYR A 125 -1.61 -0.93 12.52
N GLU A 126 -1.52 -1.81 13.52
CA GLU A 126 -0.76 -1.53 14.74
C GLU A 126 0.74 -1.42 14.46
N LYS A 127 1.34 -0.30 14.88
CA LYS A 127 2.75 0.06 14.63
C LYS A 127 3.11 0.13 13.14
N ALA A 128 2.12 0.15 12.25
CA ALA A 128 2.36 0.39 10.85
C ALA A 128 2.78 1.84 10.62
N THR A 129 3.78 2.07 9.79
CA THR A 129 4.09 3.41 9.28
C THR A 129 2.97 3.85 8.34
N PHE A 130 2.38 5.00 8.58
CA PHE A 130 1.37 5.61 7.75
C PHE A 130 1.97 6.84 7.07
N LEU A 131 2.25 6.74 5.77
CA LEU A 131 2.78 7.84 4.98
C LEU A 131 1.65 8.81 4.67
N LEU A 132 1.87 10.10 4.86
CA LEU A 132 0.90 11.16 4.64
C LEU A 132 1.46 12.21 3.69
N CYS A 133 0.63 12.65 2.74
CA CYS A 133 0.96 13.71 1.79
C CYS A 133 -0.07 14.84 1.92
N GLU A 134 0.42 16.07 2.07
CA GLU A 134 -0.44 17.25 2.04
C GLU A 134 -1.00 17.48 0.63
N THR A 135 -2.18 18.07 0.58
CA THR A 135 -2.83 18.61 -0.62
C THR A 135 -3.07 20.10 -0.44
N GLU A 136 -3.41 20.82 -1.51
CA GLU A 136 -3.77 22.25 -1.42
C GLU A 136 -5.01 22.49 -0.54
N SER A 137 -5.87 21.46 -0.39
CA SER A 137 -7.05 21.52 0.47
C SER A 137 -6.77 21.14 1.94
N THR A 138 -5.55 20.69 2.28
CA THR A 138 -5.18 20.33 3.65
C THR A 138 -5.30 21.51 4.60
N SER A 139 -5.89 21.30 5.78
CA SER A 139 -6.02 22.28 6.85
C SER A 139 -5.45 21.76 8.17
N GLU A 140 -5.16 22.64 9.12
CA GLU A 140 -4.70 22.24 10.46
C GLU A 140 -5.73 21.39 11.20
N ASP A 141 -7.03 21.64 10.97
CA ASP A 141 -8.10 20.83 11.53
C ASP A 141 -8.08 19.41 10.94
N SER A 142 -7.89 19.26 9.62
CA SER A 142 -7.77 17.94 8.99
C SER A 142 -6.52 17.19 9.46
N LYS A 143 -5.37 17.86 9.62
CA LYS A 143 -4.18 17.25 10.23
C LYS A 143 -4.47 16.73 11.63
N THR A 144 -5.15 17.53 12.45
CA THR A 144 -5.54 17.13 13.80
C THR A 144 -6.47 15.90 13.79
N ILE A 145 -7.44 15.86 12.88
CA ILE A 145 -8.35 14.72 12.72
C ILE A 145 -7.55 13.46 12.35
N ILE A 146 -6.62 13.57 11.38
CA ILE A 146 -5.79 12.44 10.93
C ILE A 146 -4.84 11.97 12.04
N SER A 147 -4.14 12.87 12.73
CA SER A 147 -3.28 12.50 13.85
C SER A 147 -4.06 11.76 14.96
N ASN A 148 -5.27 12.21 15.27
CA ASN A 148 -6.13 11.51 16.24
C ASN A 148 -6.58 10.13 15.72
N PHE A 149 -6.88 10.01 14.43
CA PHE A 149 -7.18 8.74 13.79
C PHE A 149 -6.01 7.76 13.87
N LEU A 150 -4.78 8.19 13.54
CA LEU A 150 -3.59 7.34 13.60
C LEU A 150 -3.24 6.91 15.03
N LYS A 151 -3.46 7.79 16.02
CA LYS A 151 -3.33 7.42 17.43
C LYS A 151 -4.30 6.31 17.83
N LEU A 152 -5.55 6.34 17.35
CA LEU A 152 -6.51 5.26 17.59
C LEU A 152 -6.03 3.93 16.98
N LEU A 153 -5.40 3.96 15.81
CA LEU A 153 -4.83 2.77 15.17
C LEU A 153 -3.52 2.29 15.83
N ASN A 154 -2.91 3.07 16.71
CA ASN A 154 -1.55 2.86 17.19
C ASN A 154 -0.53 2.78 16.04
N ALA A 155 -0.71 3.61 15.00
CA ALA A 155 0.13 3.70 13.81
C ALA A 155 1.11 4.88 13.91
N GLU A 156 2.23 4.77 13.20
CA GLU A 156 3.26 5.82 13.15
C GLU A 156 2.97 6.81 12.02
N GLU A 157 2.95 8.10 12.34
CA GLU A 157 2.68 9.20 11.41
C GLU A 157 3.98 9.68 10.76
N VAL A 158 4.05 9.66 9.42
CA VAL A 158 5.20 10.17 8.65
C VAL A 158 4.72 10.99 7.47
N TRP A 159 5.06 12.30 7.47
CA TRP A 159 4.75 13.22 6.38
C TRP A 159 5.83 13.20 5.30
N ILE A 160 5.41 13.20 4.03
CA ILE A 160 6.30 13.16 2.86
C ILE A 160 5.66 13.87 1.68
N GLU A 161 6.46 14.50 0.82
CA GLU A 161 6.00 15.06 -0.45
C GLU A 161 5.50 13.96 -1.39
N ARG A 162 4.39 14.20 -2.11
CA ARG A 162 3.71 13.21 -2.97
C ARG A 162 4.61 12.62 -4.05
N GLU A 163 5.45 13.45 -4.67
CA GLU A 163 6.42 13.02 -5.68
C GLU A 163 7.49 12.11 -5.07
N ARG A 164 7.98 12.50 -3.88
CA ARG A 164 9.00 11.72 -3.17
C ARG A 164 8.46 10.40 -2.66
N HIS A 165 7.19 10.39 -2.22
CA HIS A 165 6.47 9.16 -1.88
C HIS A 165 6.51 8.18 -3.06
N ASP A 166 6.00 8.58 -4.23
CA ASP A 166 5.88 7.69 -5.39
C ASP A 166 7.25 7.26 -5.93
N GLU A 167 8.27 8.13 -5.84
CA GLU A 167 9.64 7.78 -6.17
C GLU A 167 10.19 6.66 -5.25
N ILE A 168 10.06 6.79 -3.93
CA ILE A 168 10.55 5.80 -2.97
C ILE A 168 9.77 4.50 -3.08
N ILE A 169 8.42 4.57 -3.17
CA ILE A 169 7.57 3.38 -3.29
C ILE A 169 7.87 2.61 -4.58
N SER A 170 8.27 3.28 -5.66
CA SER A 170 8.67 2.58 -6.88
C SER A 170 9.85 1.63 -6.64
N ILE A 171 10.82 2.03 -5.79
CA ILE A 171 12.01 1.22 -5.46
C ILE A 171 11.68 0.15 -4.42
N THR A 172 10.90 0.51 -3.39
CA THR A 172 10.71 -0.34 -2.21
C THR A 172 9.55 -1.32 -2.34
N SER A 173 8.65 -1.10 -3.29
CA SER A 173 7.45 -1.93 -3.52
C SER A 173 7.27 -2.34 -4.98
N HIS A 174 7.13 -1.40 -5.92
CA HIS A 174 6.70 -1.73 -7.29
C HIS A 174 7.74 -2.54 -8.06
N ILE A 175 8.99 -2.13 -8.07
CA ILE A 175 10.09 -2.84 -8.75
C ILE A 175 10.30 -4.24 -8.17
N PRO A 176 10.32 -4.47 -6.84
CA PRO A 176 10.35 -5.81 -6.28
C PRO A 176 9.29 -6.77 -6.82
N HIS A 177 8.04 -6.31 -7.04
CA HIS A 177 7.00 -7.12 -7.67
C HIS A 177 7.35 -7.52 -9.11
N LEU A 178 7.85 -6.57 -9.91
CA LEU A 178 8.23 -6.81 -11.30
C LEU A 178 9.45 -7.73 -11.41
N ILE A 179 10.47 -7.55 -10.55
CA ILE A 179 11.66 -8.41 -10.49
C ILE A 179 11.28 -9.83 -10.09
N SER A 180 10.43 -9.99 -9.06
CA SER A 180 9.91 -11.29 -8.65
C SER A 180 9.20 -11.99 -9.82
N SER A 181 8.39 -11.27 -10.57
CA SER A 181 7.67 -11.81 -11.73
C SER A 181 8.63 -12.18 -12.87
N ALA A 182 9.65 -11.35 -13.13
CA ALA A 182 10.68 -11.64 -14.14
C ALA A 182 11.49 -12.90 -13.78
N LEU A 183 11.85 -13.07 -12.49
CA LEU A 183 12.56 -14.25 -12.02
C LEU A 183 11.74 -15.54 -12.21
N VAL A 184 10.44 -15.49 -11.93
CA VAL A 184 9.53 -16.62 -12.24
C VAL A 184 9.42 -16.83 -13.74
N GLY A 185 9.41 -15.74 -14.56
CA GLY A 185 9.41 -15.82 -16.02
C GLY A 185 10.57 -16.64 -16.55
N ILE A 186 11.81 -16.38 -16.10
CA ILE A 186 12.99 -17.16 -16.48
C ILE A 186 12.80 -18.65 -16.18
N ALA A 187 12.34 -18.97 -14.96
CA ALA A 187 12.12 -20.36 -14.56
C ALA A 187 11.01 -21.04 -15.37
N LYS A 188 9.95 -20.31 -15.74
CA LYS A 188 8.81 -20.82 -16.49
C LYS A 188 9.14 -21.12 -17.94
N ASP A 189 9.98 -20.31 -18.57
CA ASP A 189 10.24 -20.40 -20.01
C ASP A 189 11.25 -21.51 -20.35
N ASP A 190 12.24 -21.78 -19.47
CA ASP A 190 13.36 -22.68 -19.73
C ASP A 190 13.23 -24.05 -19.05
N TYR A 191 12.38 -24.20 -18.03
CA TYR A 191 12.32 -25.40 -17.19
C TYR A 191 10.91 -25.89 -16.95
N GLN A 192 10.77 -27.21 -16.72
CA GLN A 192 9.51 -27.76 -16.25
C GLN A 192 9.32 -27.45 -14.76
N ILE A 193 8.09 -27.14 -14.35
CA ILE A 193 7.77 -26.76 -12.97
C ILE A 193 8.26 -27.78 -11.93
N ASN A 194 8.21 -29.09 -12.26
CA ASN A 194 8.66 -30.16 -11.35
C ASN A 194 10.17 -30.14 -11.11
N GLU A 195 10.98 -29.73 -12.10
CA GLU A 195 12.42 -29.58 -11.95
C GLU A 195 12.74 -28.45 -10.99
N ILE A 196 12.09 -27.28 -11.19
CA ILE A 196 12.24 -26.12 -10.31
C ILE A 196 11.79 -26.46 -8.89
N MET A 197 10.62 -27.10 -8.73
CA MET A 197 10.09 -27.47 -7.40
C MET A 197 11.01 -28.44 -6.63
N GLY A 198 11.69 -29.34 -7.36
CA GLY A 198 12.65 -30.27 -6.75
C GLY A 198 13.94 -29.64 -6.24
N MET A 199 14.29 -28.44 -6.73
CA MET A 199 15.56 -27.75 -6.44
C MET A 199 15.36 -26.39 -5.74
N ALA A 200 14.13 -25.83 -5.77
CA ALA A 200 13.85 -24.55 -5.14
C ALA A 200 13.95 -24.65 -3.62
N ALA A 201 14.60 -23.67 -3.04
CA ALA A 201 14.77 -23.52 -1.59
C ALA A 201 14.36 -22.09 -1.17
N GLY A 202 14.53 -21.76 0.11
CA GLY A 202 14.10 -20.50 0.71
C GLY A 202 14.56 -19.24 -0.02
N GLY A 203 15.72 -19.27 -0.71
CA GLY A 203 16.19 -18.16 -1.53
C GLY A 203 15.27 -17.84 -2.71
N PHE A 204 14.86 -18.87 -3.47
CA PHE A 204 13.94 -18.68 -4.59
C PHE A 204 12.53 -18.34 -4.12
N ASP A 205 12.01 -19.04 -3.09
CA ASP A 205 10.70 -18.72 -2.50
C ASP A 205 10.64 -17.28 -1.99
N GLY A 206 11.66 -16.86 -1.24
CA GLY A 206 11.76 -15.48 -0.73
C GLY A 206 11.81 -14.42 -1.85
N ALA A 207 12.58 -14.66 -2.90
CA ALA A 207 12.72 -13.74 -4.03
C ALA A 207 11.47 -13.67 -4.92
N THR A 208 10.69 -14.75 -4.99
CA THR A 208 9.48 -14.84 -5.83
C THR A 208 8.17 -14.68 -5.07
N ARG A 209 8.21 -14.51 -3.75
CA ARG A 209 7.03 -14.43 -2.87
C ARG A 209 6.00 -13.37 -3.31
N LEU A 210 6.47 -12.27 -3.87
CA LEU A 210 5.62 -11.16 -4.30
C LEU A 210 4.77 -11.50 -5.54
N THR A 211 5.05 -12.57 -6.27
CA THR A 211 4.22 -13.02 -7.38
C THR A 211 2.86 -13.59 -6.96
N ARG A 212 2.62 -13.77 -5.66
CA ARG A 212 1.30 -14.12 -5.11
C ARG A 212 0.31 -12.95 -5.09
N THR A 213 0.81 -11.73 -5.29
CA THR A 213 -0.02 -10.51 -5.30
C THR A 213 -0.97 -10.54 -6.49
N ASN A 214 -2.21 -10.04 -6.27
CA ASN A 214 -3.19 -9.92 -7.35
C ASN A 214 -2.62 -9.08 -8.52
N PRO A 215 -2.61 -9.60 -9.76
CA PRO A 215 -2.07 -8.88 -10.92
C PRO A 215 -2.71 -7.50 -11.14
N GLU A 216 -4.01 -7.33 -10.88
CA GLU A 216 -4.69 -6.04 -11.04
C GLU A 216 -4.10 -4.96 -10.12
N MET A 217 -3.70 -5.32 -8.89
CA MET A 217 -3.05 -4.39 -7.99
C MET A 217 -1.69 -3.94 -8.52
N ILE A 218 -0.94 -4.84 -9.16
CA ILE A 218 0.35 -4.53 -9.79
C ILE A 218 0.15 -3.63 -11.01
N ILE A 219 -0.90 -3.87 -11.80
CA ILE A 219 -1.27 -3.02 -12.94
C ILE A 219 -1.64 -1.61 -12.43
N ASP A 220 -2.46 -1.49 -11.39
CA ASP A 220 -2.80 -0.19 -10.78
C ASP A 220 -1.54 0.59 -10.35
N MET A 221 -0.59 -0.09 -9.70
CA MET A 221 0.71 0.52 -9.33
C MET A 221 1.49 0.99 -10.57
N TYR A 222 1.52 0.17 -11.62
CA TYR A 222 2.25 0.48 -12.85
C TYR A 222 1.61 1.67 -13.58
N ASP A 223 0.30 1.66 -13.76
CA ASP A 223 -0.42 2.71 -14.48
C ASP A 223 -0.26 4.08 -13.79
N THR A 224 -0.31 4.10 -12.46
CA THR A 224 -0.28 5.35 -11.69
C THR A 224 1.13 5.82 -11.31
N ASN A 225 2.17 4.99 -11.51
CA ASN A 225 3.55 5.34 -11.19
C ASN A 225 4.58 4.91 -12.27
N SER A 226 4.14 4.71 -13.51
CA SER A 226 4.98 4.16 -14.61
C SER A 226 6.24 4.98 -14.87
N LYS A 227 6.19 6.30 -14.72
CA LYS A 227 7.35 7.18 -14.92
C LYS A 227 8.50 6.82 -13.98
N ASN A 228 8.23 6.70 -12.67
CA ASN A 228 9.23 6.34 -11.67
C ASN A 228 9.65 4.89 -11.81
N ILE A 229 8.71 3.97 -12.03
CA ILE A 229 9.00 2.55 -12.26
C ILE A 229 9.96 2.38 -13.43
N ASN A 230 9.67 2.98 -14.58
CA ASN A 230 10.53 2.88 -15.77
C ASN A 230 11.90 3.55 -15.57
N LYS A 231 11.97 4.68 -14.82
CA LYS A 231 13.23 5.32 -14.42
C LYS A 231 14.11 4.33 -13.66
N PHE A 232 13.58 3.72 -12.60
CA PHE A 232 14.37 2.87 -11.72
C PHE A 232 14.58 1.44 -12.25
N LEU A 233 13.71 0.93 -13.13
CA LEU A 233 14.02 -0.31 -13.87
C LEU A 233 15.25 -0.14 -14.76
N LYS A 234 15.43 1.03 -15.40
CA LYS A 234 16.65 1.30 -16.17
C LYS A 234 17.89 1.36 -15.28
N VAL A 235 17.76 1.93 -14.07
CA VAL A 235 18.86 1.92 -13.08
C VAL A 235 19.17 0.48 -12.66
N PHE A 236 18.14 -0.33 -12.36
CA PHE A 236 18.30 -1.74 -11.99
C PHE A 236 19.02 -2.55 -13.09
N LEU A 237 18.62 -2.37 -14.36
CA LEU A 237 19.29 -3.04 -15.48
C LEU A 237 20.75 -2.61 -15.61
N LYS A 238 21.07 -1.33 -15.34
CA LYS A 238 22.44 -0.83 -15.31
C LYS A 238 23.23 -1.49 -14.17
N GLU A 239 22.70 -1.58 -12.96
CA GLU A 239 23.33 -2.28 -11.83
C GLU A 239 23.62 -3.74 -12.15
N ILE A 240 22.68 -4.45 -12.80
CA ILE A 240 22.90 -5.83 -13.23
C ILE A 240 24.03 -5.92 -14.27
N SER A 241 24.07 -4.99 -15.25
CA SER A 241 25.15 -4.94 -16.24
C SER A 241 26.52 -4.68 -15.57
N GLU A 242 26.58 -3.76 -14.61
CA GLU A 242 27.81 -3.48 -13.86
C GLU A 242 28.30 -4.70 -13.09
N ILE A 243 27.39 -5.46 -12.44
CA ILE A 243 27.76 -6.72 -11.76
C ILE A 243 28.32 -7.74 -12.76
N MET A 244 27.73 -7.85 -13.96
CA MET A 244 28.21 -8.77 -15.00
C MET A 244 29.58 -8.39 -15.54
N ASP A 245 29.95 -7.12 -15.51
CA ASP A 245 31.23 -6.59 -15.98
C ASP A 245 32.33 -6.72 -14.92
N LEU A 246 32.02 -7.01 -13.65
CA LEU A 246 33.02 -7.25 -12.60
C LEU A 246 33.74 -8.58 -12.85
N GLN A 247 35.00 -8.52 -13.29
CA GLN A 247 35.80 -9.71 -13.62
C GLN A 247 36.70 -10.15 -12.46
N GLU A 248 37.10 -9.22 -11.62
CA GLU A 248 37.97 -9.47 -10.48
C GLU A 248 37.16 -9.93 -9.26
N ARG A 249 37.56 -11.06 -8.67
CA ARG A 249 36.92 -11.59 -7.45
C ARG A 249 36.84 -10.55 -6.33
N LYS A 250 37.84 -9.69 -6.21
CA LYS A 250 37.87 -8.64 -5.18
C LYS A 250 36.81 -7.60 -5.40
N GLU A 251 36.65 -7.12 -6.63
CA GLU A 251 35.61 -6.13 -6.97
C GLU A 251 34.20 -6.64 -6.66
N LEU A 252 33.92 -7.90 -7.01
CA LEU A 252 32.67 -8.54 -6.71
C LEU A 252 32.42 -8.69 -5.20
N ILE A 253 33.46 -9.04 -4.42
CA ILE A 253 33.37 -9.11 -2.96
C ILE A 253 33.05 -7.72 -2.38
N ASP A 254 33.72 -6.68 -2.84
CA ASP A 254 33.55 -5.31 -2.35
C ASP A 254 32.13 -4.82 -2.65
N TYR A 255 31.62 -5.05 -3.86
CA TYR A 255 30.23 -4.74 -4.23
C TYR A 255 29.21 -5.47 -3.35
N LEU A 256 29.31 -6.78 -3.19
CA LEU A 256 28.38 -7.57 -2.37
C LEU A 256 28.45 -7.20 -0.89
N SER A 257 29.66 -6.87 -0.38
CA SER A 257 29.82 -6.46 1.02
C SER A 257 29.08 -5.15 1.32
N SER A 258 29.11 -4.18 0.42
CA SER A 258 28.36 -2.94 0.58
C SER A 258 26.85 -3.20 0.67
N SER A 259 26.34 -4.12 -0.14
CA SER A 259 24.91 -4.52 -0.10
C SER A 259 24.53 -5.18 1.22
N VAL A 260 25.44 -5.99 1.80
CA VAL A 260 25.25 -6.60 3.12
C VAL A 260 25.15 -5.54 4.22
N GLU A 261 25.99 -4.52 4.19
CA GLU A 261 25.95 -3.42 5.17
C GLU A 261 24.62 -2.67 5.13
N TRP A 262 24.15 -2.30 3.93
CA TRP A 262 22.84 -1.70 3.75
C TRP A 262 21.71 -2.59 4.25
N ARG A 263 21.76 -3.89 3.97
CA ARG A 263 20.74 -4.84 4.41
C ARG A 263 20.70 -5.00 5.93
N ARG A 264 21.87 -4.92 6.59
CA ARG A 264 21.95 -4.94 8.07
C ARG A 264 21.21 -3.76 8.70
N ALA A 265 21.36 -2.55 8.16
CA ALA A 265 20.61 -1.38 8.64
C ALA A 265 19.08 -1.58 8.53
N LEU A 266 18.61 -2.29 7.51
CA LEU A 266 17.18 -2.64 7.40
C LEU A 266 16.73 -3.71 8.41
N SER A 267 17.64 -4.58 8.89
CA SER A 267 17.28 -5.62 9.86
C SER A 267 16.94 -5.04 11.25
N GLU A 268 17.45 -3.88 11.59
CA GLU A 268 17.07 -3.15 12.81
C GLU A 268 15.56 -2.83 12.80
N LYS A 269 14.98 -2.53 11.64
CA LYS A 269 13.56 -2.23 11.47
C LYS A 269 12.70 -3.50 11.35
N PHE A 270 13.14 -4.48 10.59
CA PHE A 270 12.31 -5.64 10.20
C PHE A 270 12.62 -6.91 11.00
N GLY A 271 13.62 -6.85 11.90
CA GLY A 271 14.17 -8.02 12.58
C GLY A 271 14.98 -8.94 11.64
N GLU A 272 15.72 -9.85 12.21
CA GLU A 272 16.35 -10.93 11.45
C GLU A 272 15.27 -11.93 11.05
N ARG A 273 15.01 -12.04 9.77
CA ARG A 273 14.18 -13.14 9.26
C ARG A 273 15.08 -14.37 9.10
N PRO A 274 14.69 -15.54 9.63
CA PRO A 274 15.46 -16.77 9.41
C PRO A 274 15.63 -16.99 7.91
N LEU A 275 16.86 -17.34 7.51
CA LEU A 275 17.18 -17.81 6.17
C LEU A 275 16.75 -19.29 6.05
N SER A 276 15.47 -19.57 6.25
CA SER A 276 14.94 -20.93 6.15
C SER A 276 14.21 -21.14 4.84
#